data_335c668b2e5a6309ca44798bac6d3e07
#
_entry.id   335c668b2e5a6309ca44798bac6d3e07
#
_cell.length_a   1.000
_cell.length_b   1.000
_cell.length_c   1.000
_cell.angle_alpha   90.00
_cell.angle_beta   90.00
_cell.angle_gamma   90.00
#
_symmetry.space_group_name_H-M   'P 1'
#
loop_
_entity.id
_entity.type
_entity.pdbx_description
1 polymer ?
#
loop_
_entity_poly.entity_id
_entity_poly.type
_entity_poly.pdbx_seq_one_letter_code
_entity_poly.pdbx_strand_id
1 'polypeptide(L)'
;MSALVLCLLLAGAAWGQENQGYTSVALFKIKLDSMEAGVGSLVKFITPVGAKLLKEGTVSGYGVDVDMFHQPGQSNVAVWMDVPSFEAFGKAEDAIHAALKASPQLTAALWAANDQNAHADIMVRHMFANMKKVPAGKLPYTNFHAVKVKPGQMQDYAAGFEKHLKPMYDRLVADGVIYGYSVDTEVIHSDAAALVWIVTVMPDLAAKDKMLAATRAANQSKSAAERKAMSDALDGPTVPGAHRDSISQAVVFVTK
;
A
#
# COMPACT_ATOMS: atom_id res chain seq x y z
N MET A 1 -41.64 42.80 12.02
CA MET A 1 -40.49 42.64 11.10
C MET A 1 -39.75 41.37 11.54
N SER A 2 -40.01 40.25 10.86
CA SER A 2 -39.44 38.93 11.22
C SER A 2 -38.29 38.64 10.27
N ALA A 3 -37.09 38.53 10.82
CA ALA A 3 -35.90 38.13 10.07
C ALA A 3 -35.89 36.58 9.92
N LEU A 4 -36.06 36.14 8.68
CA LEU A 4 -35.94 34.75 8.30
C LEU A 4 -34.46 34.41 8.15
N VAL A 5 -33.89 33.69 9.10
CA VAL A 5 -32.52 33.14 9.00
C VAL A 5 -32.59 31.89 8.13
N LEU A 6 -32.10 32.02 6.90
CA LEU A 6 -31.96 30.92 5.95
C LEU A 6 -30.69 30.12 6.30
N CYS A 7 -30.81 29.07 7.08
CA CYS A 7 -29.75 28.07 7.26
C CYS A 7 -29.58 27.29 5.96
N LEU A 8 -28.60 27.64 5.15
CA LEU A 8 -28.09 26.81 4.07
C LEU A 8 -27.41 25.56 4.69
N LEU A 9 -28.15 24.48 4.75
CA LEU A 9 -27.61 23.15 4.95
C LEU A 9 -26.79 22.79 3.71
N LEU A 10 -25.51 23.02 3.77
CA LEU A 10 -24.54 22.37 2.89
C LEU A 10 -24.59 20.87 3.23
N ALA A 11 -25.46 20.14 2.54
CA ALA A 11 -25.37 18.68 2.45
C ALA A 11 -24.10 18.36 1.65
N GLY A 12 -22.95 18.47 2.30
CA GLY A 12 -21.75 17.81 1.85
C GLY A 12 -22.08 16.33 1.80
N ALA A 13 -22.01 15.74 0.61
CA ALA A 13 -22.05 14.30 0.45
C ALA A 13 -21.00 13.73 1.38
N ALA A 14 -21.42 13.23 2.55
CA ALA A 14 -20.61 12.42 3.41
C ALA A 14 -20.36 11.13 2.62
N TRP A 15 -19.26 11.10 1.90
CA TRP A 15 -18.67 9.84 1.46
C TRP A 15 -18.49 9.03 2.73
N GLY A 16 -19.12 7.85 2.77
CA GLY A 16 -19.03 6.98 3.92
C GLY A 16 -17.56 6.74 4.25
N GLN A 17 -17.05 7.49 5.20
CA GLN A 17 -15.80 7.20 5.87
C GLN A 17 -16.08 6.01 6.81
N GLU A 18 -16.20 4.82 6.25
CA GLU A 18 -15.73 3.67 7.00
C GLU A 18 -14.27 3.96 7.30
N ASN A 19 -13.87 3.78 8.56
CA ASN A 19 -12.52 4.01 9.06
C ASN A 19 -11.51 3.21 8.22
N GLN A 20 -11.13 3.77 7.08
CA GLN A 20 -10.10 3.22 6.23
C GLN A 20 -8.80 3.60 6.90
N GLY A 21 -8.15 2.61 7.52
CA GLY A 21 -6.89 2.79 8.24
C GLY A 21 -5.76 3.35 7.37
N TYR A 22 -4.61 3.37 7.95
CA TYR A 22 -3.38 3.83 7.31
C TYR A 22 -2.41 2.66 7.26
N THR A 23 -1.51 2.65 6.28
CA THR A 23 -0.32 1.80 6.31
C THR A 23 0.92 2.69 6.43
N SER A 24 1.68 2.46 7.49
CA SER A 24 3.04 3.00 7.62
C SER A 24 4.01 2.04 6.95
N VAL A 25 4.90 2.55 6.12
CA VAL A 25 5.89 1.74 5.38
C VAL A 25 7.27 2.36 5.55
N ALA A 26 8.18 1.61 6.14
CA ALA A 26 9.60 1.92 6.20
C ALA A 26 10.33 1.20 5.06
N LEU A 27 10.95 1.96 4.17
CA LEU A 27 11.66 1.49 3.00
C LEU A 27 13.17 1.42 3.30
N PHE A 28 13.77 0.27 3.05
CA PHE A 28 15.19 0.01 3.24
C PHE A 28 15.86 -0.35 1.92
N LYS A 29 17.10 0.08 1.77
CA LYS A 29 17.98 -0.37 0.71
C LYS A 29 19.07 -1.26 1.31
N ILE A 30 18.77 -2.53 1.43
CA ILE A 30 19.73 -3.51 1.93
C ILE A 30 20.76 -3.81 0.84
N LYS A 31 22.04 -3.81 1.20
CA LYS A 31 23.13 -4.18 0.28
C LYS A 31 22.96 -5.62 -0.16
N LEU A 32 23.17 -5.91 -1.45
CA LEU A 32 22.92 -7.25 -2.02
C LEU A 32 23.78 -8.34 -1.38
N ASP A 33 25.01 -8.04 -1.03
CA ASP A 33 25.93 -8.95 -0.32
C ASP A 33 25.55 -9.20 1.15
N SER A 34 24.66 -8.37 1.69
CA SER A 34 24.16 -8.44 3.06
C SER A 34 22.66 -8.73 3.13
N MET A 35 22.02 -9.08 1.99
CA MET A 35 20.56 -9.19 1.89
C MET A 35 19.98 -10.18 2.91
N GLU A 36 20.52 -11.40 2.96
CA GLU A 36 20.02 -12.43 3.89
C GLU A 36 20.17 -12.01 5.35
N ALA A 37 21.32 -11.46 5.72
CA ALA A 37 21.59 -11.01 7.09
C ALA A 37 20.74 -9.79 7.47
N GLY A 38 20.58 -8.83 6.55
CA GLY A 38 19.78 -7.62 6.75
C GLY A 38 18.29 -7.95 6.90
N VAL A 39 17.74 -8.72 5.97
CA VAL A 39 16.34 -9.20 6.03
C VAL A 39 16.11 -10.06 7.28
N GLY A 40 17.03 -10.98 7.59
CA GLY A 40 16.96 -11.79 8.81
C GLY A 40 16.96 -10.93 10.09
N SER A 41 17.69 -9.82 10.11
CA SER A 41 17.70 -8.87 11.22
C SER A 41 16.36 -8.11 11.33
N LEU A 42 15.78 -7.67 10.21
CA LEU A 42 14.46 -7.05 10.16
C LEU A 42 13.37 -8.00 10.67
N VAL A 43 13.37 -9.24 10.21
CA VAL A 43 12.40 -10.27 10.65
C VAL A 43 12.51 -10.53 12.14
N LYS A 44 13.74 -10.70 12.67
CA LYS A 44 13.98 -10.90 14.11
C LYS A 44 13.51 -9.70 14.94
N PHE A 45 13.62 -8.51 14.39
CA PHE A 45 13.19 -7.27 15.04
C PHE A 45 11.67 -7.10 15.00
N ILE A 46 11.08 -7.15 13.79
CA ILE A 46 9.68 -6.76 13.59
C ILE A 46 8.69 -7.80 14.13
N THR A 47 9.04 -9.10 14.07
CA THR A 47 8.10 -10.15 14.43
C THR A 47 7.62 -10.06 15.89
N PRO A 48 8.49 -9.95 16.92
CA PRO A 48 8.02 -9.84 18.30
C PRO A 48 7.30 -8.52 18.57
N VAL A 49 7.73 -7.40 17.98
CA VAL A 49 7.10 -6.09 18.15
C VAL A 49 5.72 -6.09 17.51
N GLY A 50 5.63 -6.50 16.24
CA GLY A 50 4.38 -6.57 15.49
C GLY A 50 3.37 -7.52 16.13
N ALA A 51 3.81 -8.70 16.60
CA ALA A 51 2.94 -9.65 17.28
C ALA A 51 2.35 -9.07 18.59
N LYS A 52 3.15 -8.31 19.37
CA LYS A 52 2.67 -7.61 20.55
C LYS A 52 1.63 -6.56 20.17
N LEU A 53 1.95 -5.68 19.24
CA LEU A 53 1.06 -4.60 18.78
C LEU A 53 -0.26 -5.14 18.19
N LEU A 54 -0.19 -6.25 17.45
CA LEU A 54 -1.37 -6.93 16.90
C LEU A 54 -2.26 -7.48 18.00
N LYS A 55 -1.66 -8.11 19.03
CA LYS A 55 -2.39 -8.62 20.22
C LYS A 55 -3.06 -7.50 21.01
N GLU A 56 -2.40 -6.36 21.14
CA GLU A 56 -2.91 -5.17 21.83
C GLU A 56 -3.97 -4.42 21.00
N GLY A 57 -4.10 -4.73 19.71
CA GLY A 57 -5.03 -4.06 18.81
C GLY A 57 -4.52 -2.71 18.29
N THR A 58 -3.26 -2.38 18.54
CA THR A 58 -2.61 -1.15 18.03
C THR A 58 -2.43 -1.21 16.52
N VAL A 59 -2.10 -2.39 15.97
CA VAL A 59 -2.06 -2.64 14.53
C VAL A 59 -3.06 -3.72 14.14
N SER A 60 -3.49 -3.71 12.88
CA SER A 60 -4.33 -4.77 12.27
C SER A 60 -3.55 -5.72 11.38
N GLY A 61 -2.35 -5.34 10.98
CA GLY A 61 -1.42 -6.15 10.21
C GLY A 61 0.00 -5.61 10.30
N TYR A 62 0.98 -6.45 9.97
CA TYR A 62 2.38 -6.08 9.78
C TYR A 62 3.09 -7.08 8.90
N GLY A 63 4.15 -6.64 8.25
CA GLY A 63 4.95 -7.52 7.42
C GLY A 63 6.28 -6.96 6.99
N VAL A 64 7.02 -7.82 6.30
CA VAL A 64 8.29 -7.51 5.64
C VAL A 64 8.22 -8.08 4.23
N ASP A 65 8.38 -7.23 3.24
CA ASP A 65 8.40 -7.57 1.83
C ASP A 65 9.79 -7.34 1.24
N VAL A 66 10.23 -8.23 0.37
CA VAL A 66 11.51 -8.13 -0.34
C VAL A 66 11.22 -8.05 -1.84
N ASP A 67 11.74 -7.02 -2.50
CA ASP A 67 11.56 -6.83 -3.93
C ASP A 67 12.25 -7.94 -4.72
N MET A 68 11.54 -8.49 -5.70
CA MET A 68 12.06 -9.49 -6.62
C MET A 68 12.93 -8.88 -7.73
N PHE A 69 12.69 -7.61 -8.06
CA PHE A 69 13.38 -6.89 -9.12
C PHE A 69 14.13 -5.71 -8.53
N HIS A 70 15.44 -5.84 -8.42
CA HIS A 70 16.31 -4.81 -7.86
C HIS A 70 16.62 -3.75 -8.92
N GLN A 71 16.29 -2.51 -8.62
CA GLN A 71 16.61 -1.37 -9.47
C GLN A 71 17.68 -0.49 -8.81
N PRO A 72 18.66 0.03 -9.58
CA PRO A 72 19.67 0.92 -9.03
C PRO A 72 19.05 2.13 -8.31
N GLY A 73 19.55 2.43 -7.13
CA GLY A 73 19.10 3.61 -6.36
C GLY A 73 17.79 3.44 -5.61
N GLN A 74 17.05 2.34 -5.81
CA GLN A 74 15.77 2.13 -5.13
C GLN A 74 15.90 1.27 -3.87
N SER A 75 14.94 1.42 -2.96
CA SER A 75 14.72 0.49 -1.84
C SER A 75 14.39 -0.90 -2.37
N ASN A 76 14.73 -1.93 -1.62
CA ASN A 76 14.51 -3.32 -2.01
C ASN A 76 13.86 -4.16 -0.89
N VAL A 77 13.62 -3.55 0.26
CA VAL A 77 12.91 -4.16 1.38
C VAL A 77 11.95 -3.13 1.96
N ALA A 78 10.73 -3.54 2.24
CA ALA A 78 9.72 -2.75 2.92
C ALA A 78 9.30 -3.43 4.22
N VAL A 79 9.19 -2.66 5.29
CA VAL A 79 8.52 -3.06 6.53
C VAL A 79 7.25 -2.24 6.63
N TRP A 80 6.11 -2.90 6.81
CA TRP A 80 4.84 -2.20 6.85
C TRP A 80 4.02 -2.58 8.09
N MET A 81 3.18 -1.65 8.53
CA MET A 81 2.19 -1.84 9.60
C MET A 81 0.88 -1.14 9.24
N ASP A 82 -0.23 -1.86 9.36
CA ASP A 82 -1.57 -1.30 9.22
C ASP A 82 -2.06 -0.77 10.54
N VAL A 83 -2.38 0.50 10.61
CA VAL A 83 -2.83 1.20 11.82
C VAL A 83 -4.18 1.87 11.61
N PRO A 84 -5.10 1.84 12.60
CA PRO A 84 -6.42 2.44 12.46
C PRO A 84 -6.41 3.98 12.56
N SER A 85 -5.35 4.59 13.11
CA SER A 85 -5.27 6.02 13.34
C SER A 85 -3.83 6.49 13.54
N PHE A 86 -3.59 7.81 13.46
CA PHE A 86 -2.30 8.41 13.82
C PHE A 86 -1.93 8.21 15.30
N GLU A 87 -2.92 8.13 16.20
CA GLU A 87 -2.65 7.80 17.61
C GLU A 87 -2.09 6.37 17.74
N ALA A 88 -2.69 5.41 17.02
CA ALA A 88 -2.20 4.04 17.00
C ALA A 88 -0.80 3.95 16.36
N PHE A 89 -0.54 4.74 15.31
CA PHE A 89 0.79 4.88 14.73
C PHE A 89 1.81 5.38 15.76
N GLY A 90 1.51 6.45 16.50
CA GLY A 90 2.40 6.95 17.56
C GLY A 90 2.73 5.87 18.61
N LYS A 91 1.75 5.08 19.04
CA LYS A 91 1.98 3.94 19.95
C LYS A 91 2.86 2.86 19.33
N ALA A 92 2.70 2.59 18.04
CA ALA A 92 3.54 1.63 17.32
C ALA A 92 4.99 2.12 17.22
N GLU A 93 5.21 3.40 16.89
CA GLU A 93 6.54 4.03 16.85
C GLU A 93 7.23 3.99 18.22
N ASP A 94 6.53 4.31 19.31
CA ASP A 94 7.07 4.22 20.68
C ASP A 94 7.53 2.79 20.99
N ALA A 95 6.76 1.78 20.60
CA ALA A 95 7.12 0.37 20.80
C ALA A 95 8.33 -0.04 19.95
N ILE A 96 8.42 0.43 18.70
CA ILE A 96 9.57 0.22 17.79
C ILE A 96 10.82 0.85 18.41
N HIS A 97 10.78 2.11 18.82
CA HIS A 97 11.90 2.81 19.42
C HIS A 97 12.36 2.13 20.73
N ALA A 98 11.43 1.69 21.58
CA ALA A 98 11.77 0.95 22.79
C ALA A 98 12.47 -0.37 22.47
N ALA A 99 12.01 -1.10 21.46
CA ALA A 99 12.62 -2.36 21.04
C ALA A 99 14.02 -2.17 20.42
N LEU A 100 14.21 -1.13 19.61
CA LEU A 100 15.52 -0.77 19.06
C LEU A 100 16.53 -0.46 20.19
N LYS A 101 16.09 0.32 21.18
CA LYS A 101 16.91 0.65 22.36
C LYS A 101 17.25 -0.58 23.20
N ALA A 102 16.32 -1.52 23.32
CA ALA A 102 16.51 -2.76 24.09
C ALA A 102 17.41 -3.78 23.37
N SER A 103 17.65 -3.63 22.06
CA SER A 103 18.40 -4.58 21.24
C SER A 103 19.53 -3.90 20.46
N PRO A 104 20.54 -3.29 21.11
CA PRO A 104 21.54 -2.46 20.44
C PRO A 104 22.37 -3.21 19.38
N GLN A 105 22.67 -4.50 19.61
CA GLN A 105 23.42 -5.31 18.64
C GLN A 105 22.60 -5.57 17.37
N LEU A 106 21.30 -5.87 17.52
CA LEU A 106 20.40 -6.07 16.39
C LEU A 106 20.18 -4.76 15.62
N THR A 107 20.04 -3.66 16.34
CA THR A 107 19.95 -2.31 15.76
C THR A 107 21.19 -1.96 14.96
N ALA A 108 22.39 -2.23 15.50
CA ALA A 108 23.65 -2.00 14.79
C ALA A 108 23.77 -2.87 13.53
N ALA A 109 23.37 -4.15 13.59
CA ALA A 109 23.36 -5.04 12.43
C ALA A 109 22.41 -4.56 11.32
N LEU A 110 21.22 -4.08 11.69
CA LEU A 110 20.25 -3.49 10.78
C LEU A 110 20.84 -2.30 10.02
N TRP A 111 21.42 -1.35 10.75
CA TRP A 111 21.98 -0.15 10.15
C TRP A 111 23.25 -0.42 9.33
N ALA A 112 24.05 -1.43 9.71
CA ALA A 112 25.23 -1.83 8.93
C ALA A 112 24.84 -2.45 7.56
N ALA A 113 23.74 -3.18 7.50
CA ALA A 113 23.25 -3.79 6.26
C ALA A 113 22.53 -2.80 5.35
N ASN A 114 21.97 -1.72 5.90
CA ASN A 114 21.20 -0.72 5.17
C ASN A 114 22.08 0.39 4.62
N ASP A 115 21.74 0.89 3.42
CA ASP A 115 22.23 2.17 2.91
C ASP A 115 21.37 3.29 3.52
N GLN A 116 21.89 3.93 4.55
CA GLN A 116 21.17 4.95 5.32
C GLN A 116 20.71 6.15 4.49
N ASN A 117 21.39 6.44 3.37
CA ASN A 117 21.02 7.53 2.46
C ASN A 117 19.79 7.20 1.59
N ALA A 118 19.34 5.96 1.61
CA ALA A 118 18.20 5.49 0.83
C ALA A 118 17.04 4.96 1.71
N HIS A 119 17.08 5.19 3.04
CA HIS A 119 15.95 4.95 3.92
C HIS A 119 14.88 6.03 3.73
N ALA A 120 13.64 5.60 3.63
CA ALA A 120 12.51 6.51 3.55
C ALA A 120 11.31 5.91 4.29
N ASP A 121 10.56 6.79 4.95
CA ASP A 121 9.29 6.44 5.59
C ASP A 121 8.16 7.10 4.82
N ILE A 122 7.12 6.34 4.53
CA ILE A 122 5.90 6.83 3.93
C ILE A 122 4.70 6.38 4.76
N MET A 123 3.66 7.20 4.75
CA MET A 123 2.37 6.82 5.30
C MET A 123 1.30 7.02 4.24
N VAL A 124 0.54 5.98 4.00
CA VAL A 124 -0.55 5.99 3.04
C VAL A 124 -1.89 5.82 3.75
N ARG A 125 -2.94 6.37 3.12
CA ARG A 125 -4.33 6.15 3.50
C ARG A 125 -5.02 5.36 2.40
N HIS A 126 -5.79 4.36 2.78
CA HIS A 126 -6.60 3.59 1.84
C HIS A 126 -7.76 4.44 1.32
N MET A 127 -7.84 4.62 0.01
CA MET A 127 -9.01 5.19 -0.68
C MET A 127 -10.03 4.08 -0.97
N PHE A 128 -9.55 2.93 -1.40
CA PHE A 128 -10.33 1.72 -1.63
C PHE A 128 -9.54 0.52 -1.12
N ALA A 129 -10.23 -0.45 -0.54
CA ALA A 129 -9.63 -1.72 -0.17
C ALA A 129 -10.68 -2.85 -0.23
N ASN A 130 -10.23 -4.02 -0.65
CA ASN A 130 -11.00 -5.25 -0.57
C ASN A 130 -10.00 -6.39 -0.35
N MET A 131 -9.96 -6.90 0.88
CA MET A 131 -8.96 -7.88 1.30
C MET A 131 -9.65 -9.09 1.93
N LYS A 132 -9.37 -10.28 1.42
CA LYS A 132 -9.67 -11.54 2.09
C LYS A 132 -8.53 -11.89 3.04
N LYS A 133 -8.84 -12.66 4.05
CA LYS A 133 -7.81 -13.17 4.96
C LYS A 133 -6.82 -14.04 4.20
N VAL A 134 -5.53 -13.71 4.30
CA VAL A 134 -4.46 -14.58 3.81
C VAL A 134 -4.36 -15.79 4.75
N PRO A 135 -4.33 -17.03 4.22
CA PRO A 135 -4.20 -18.21 5.06
C PRO A 135 -2.93 -18.17 5.92
N ALA A 136 -3.06 -18.60 7.17
CA ALA A 136 -1.94 -18.58 8.12
C ALA A 136 -0.71 -19.34 7.56
N GLY A 137 0.47 -18.75 7.70
CA GLY A 137 1.74 -19.32 7.22
C GLY A 137 1.96 -19.20 5.71
N LYS A 138 1.05 -18.58 4.97
CA LYS A 138 1.29 -18.23 3.57
C LYS A 138 2.04 -16.91 3.48
N LEU A 139 3.02 -16.88 2.59
CA LEU A 139 3.81 -15.71 2.26
C LEU A 139 3.41 -15.25 0.85
N PRO A 140 2.52 -14.25 0.73
CA PRO A 140 2.01 -13.78 -0.54
C PRO A 140 3.07 -13.02 -1.33
N TYR A 141 2.76 -12.80 -2.61
CA TYR A 141 3.43 -11.82 -3.44
C TYR A 141 2.61 -10.53 -3.46
N THR A 142 3.29 -9.40 -3.44
CA THR A 142 2.64 -8.09 -3.54
C THR A 142 3.08 -7.41 -4.83
N ASN A 143 2.10 -7.02 -5.65
CA ASN A 143 2.36 -6.20 -6.83
C ASN A 143 1.99 -4.76 -6.49
N PHE A 144 2.94 -3.87 -6.65
CA PHE A 144 2.78 -2.42 -6.49
C PHE A 144 2.74 -1.78 -7.87
N HIS A 145 1.75 -0.92 -8.06
CA HIS A 145 1.66 -0.05 -9.22
C HIS A 145 1.44 1.37 -8.72
N ALA A 146 2.43 2.22 -8.89
CA ALA A 146 2.36 3.62 -8.46
C ALA A 146 2.19 4.53 -9.67
N VAL A 147 1.27 5.48 -9.57
CA VAL A 147 1.05 6.53 -10.56
C VAL A 147 1.09 7.90 -9.90
N LYS A 148 1.62 8.90 -10.61
CA LYS A 148 1.58 10.28 -10.14
C LYS A 148 0.33 10.96 -10.68
N VAL A 149 -0.52 11.45 -9.76
CA VAL A 149 -1.73 12.19 -10.11
C VAL A 149 -1.43 13.68 -10.14
N LYS A 150 -1.96 14.39 -11.14
CA LYS A 150 -1.83 15.84 -11.29
C LYS A 150 -2.44 16.58 -10.10
N PRO A 151 -1.88 17.72 -9.67
CA PRO A 151 -2.45 18.52 -8.59
C PRO A 151 -3.93 18.83 -8.83
N GLY A 152 -4.75 18.62 -7.80
CA GLY A 152 -6.20 18.87 -7.83
C GLY A 152 -7.04 17.79 -8.52
N GLN A 153 -6.45 16.76 -9.14
CA GLN A 153 -7.19 15.72 -9.89
C GLN A 153 -7.33 14.39 -9.14
N MET A 154 -7.05 14.36 -7.85
CA MET A 154 -7.16 13.11 -7.05
C MET A 154 -8.58 12.56 -7.03
N GLN A 155 -9.59 13.43 -6.93
CA GLN A 155 -10.99 12.99 -6.94
C GLN A 155 -11.42 12.43 -8.30
N ASP A 156 -10.95 13.02 -9.40
CA ASP A 156 -11.22 12.54 -10.75
C ASP A 156 -10.61 11.16 -10.97
N TYR A 157 -9.35 10.98 -10.53
CA TYR A 157 -8.69 9.69 -10.57
C TYR A 157 -9.43 8.63 -9.73
N ALA A 158 -9.82 8.96 -8.50
CA ALA A 158 -10.56 8.06 -7.63
C ALA A 158 -11.90 7.63 -8.26
N ALA A 159 -12.66 8.58 -8.81
CA ALA A 159 -13.91 8.29 -9.52
C ALA A 159 -13.69 7.41 -10.77
N GLY A 160 -12.61 7.68 -11.52
CA GLY A 160 -12.19 6.86 -12.66
C GLY A 160 -11.85 5.43 -12.25
N PHE A 161 -11.08 5.26 -11.18
CA PHE A 161 -10.76 3.95 -10.62
C PHE A 161 -12.00 3.20 -10.16
N GLU A 162 -12.84 3.84 -9.37
CA GLU A 162 -14.08 3.25 -8.84
C GLU A 162 -14.99 2.74 -9.97
N LYS A 163 -15.17 3.54 -11.00
CA LYS A 163 -16.03 3.22 -12.15
C LYS A 163 -15.47 2.12 -13.05
N HIS A 164 -14.16 2.18 -13.35
CA HIS A 164 -13.59 1.42 -14.45
C HIS A 164 -12.72 0.24 -14.03
N LEU A 165 -12.03 0.32 -12.89
CA LEU A 165 -11.08 -0.70 -12.43
C LEU A 165 -11.58 -1.49 -11.22
N LYS A 166 -12.20 -0.82 -10.24
CA LYS A 166 -12.70 -1.46 -9.02
C LYS A 166 -13.55 -2.70 -9.28
N PRO A 167 -14.53 -2.71 -10.23
CA PRO A 167 -15.34 -3.91 -10.49
C PRO A 167 -14.52 -5.12 -10.97
N MET A 168 -13.42 -4.87 -11.70
CA MET A 168 -12.52 -5.94 -12.13
C MET A 168 -11.71 -6.49 -10.95
N TYR A 169 -11.15 -5.62 -10.12
CA TYR A 169 -10.40 -6.03 -8.93
C TYR A 169 -11.30 -6.78 -7.94
N ASP A 170 -12.52 -6.29 -7.69
CA ASP A 170 -13.48 -6.97 -6.82
C ASP A 170 -13.80 -8.39 -7.32
N ARG A 171 -13.95 -8.57 -8.64
CA ARG A 171 -14.14 -9.88 -9.24
C ARG A 171 -12.93 -10.79 -9.03
N LEU A 172 -11.70 -10.28 -9.25
CA LEU A 172 -10.48 -11.05 -9.01
C LEU A 172 -10.37 -11.54 -7.57
N VAL A 173 -10.80 -10.71 -6.60
CA VAL A 173 -10.89 -11.11 -5.20
C VAL A 173 -11.98 -12.15 -5.00
N ALA A 174 -13.18 -11.95 -5.55
CA ALA A 174 -14.32 -12.87 -5.43
C ALA A 174 -13.95 -14.27 -5.97
N ASP A 175 -13.31 -14.32 -7.14
CA ASP A 175 -12.88 -15.53 -7.83
C ASP A 175 -11.65 -16.20 -7.18
N GLY A 176 -11.03 -15.56 -6.16
CA GLY A 176 -9.85 -16.07 -5.46
C GLY A 176 -8.57 -16.04 -6.28
N VAL A 177 -8.53 -15.24 -7.35
CA VAL A 177 -7.30 -15.02 -8.14
C VAL A 177 -6.28 -14.25 -7.34
N ILE A 178 -6.73 -13.26 -6.56
CA ILE A 178 -5.92 -12.47 -5.63
C ILE A 178 -6.52 -12.55 -4.22
N TYR A 179 -5.70 -12.39 -3.19
CA TYR A 179 -6.19 -12.26 -1.83
C TYR A 179 -6.88 -10.92 -1.62
N GLY A 180 -6.39 -9.88 -2.27
CA GLY A 180 -7.00 -8.57 -2.17
C GLY A 180 -6.22 -7.48 -2.87
N TYR A 181 -6.75 -6.26 -2.75
CA TYR A 181 -6.10 -5.05 -3.23
C TYR A 181 -6.42 -3.87 -2.32
N SER A 182 -5.55 -2.86 -2.38
CA SER A 182 -5.84 -1.51 -1.91
C SER A 182 -5.44 -0.47 -2.95
N VAL A 183 -6.06 0.69 -2.87
CA VAL A 183 -5.69 1.90 -3.62
C VAL A 183 -5.43 2.98 -2.60
N ASP A 184 -4.20 3.41 -2.54
CA ASP A 184 -3.67 4.18 -1.43
C ASP A 184 -3.13 5.52 -1.90
N THR A 185 -3.26 6.55 -1.09
CA THR A 185 -2.63 7.86 -1.33
C THR A 185 -1.73 8.24 -0.17
N GLU A 186 -0.59 8.83 -0.45
CA GLU A 186 0.31 9.32 0.60
C GLU A 186 -0.36 10.45 1.39
N VAL A 187 -0.30 10.38 2.71
CA VAL A 187 -0.79 11.42 3.63
C VAL A 187 0.34 12.21 4.26
N ILE A 188 1.52 11.60 4.39
CA ILE A 188 2.78 12.30 4.67
C ILE A 188 3.58 12.22 3.37
N HIS A 189 3.73 13.37 2.72
CA HIS A 189 4.34 13.42 1.40
C HIS A 189 5.86 13.32 1.52
N SER A 190 6.42 12.36 0.80
CA SER A 190 7.82 12.36 0.38
C SER A 190 7.98 13.30 -0.84
N ASP A 191 9.09 13.19 -1.59
CA ASP A 191 9.35 14.03 -2.78
C ASP A 191 8.31 13.88 -3.91
N ALA A 192 7.46 12.87 -3.84
CA ALA A 192 6.50 12.51 -4.87
C ALA A 192 5.06 12.78 -4.43
N ALA A 193 4.77 14.02 -4.01
CA ALA A 193 3.41 14.45 -3.69
C ALA A 193 2.41 14.02 -4.78
N ALA A 194 1.22 13.54 -4.36
CA ALA A 194 0.16 13.00 -5.21
C ALA A 194 0.45 11.63 -5.85
N LEU A 195 1.32 10.79 -5.27
CA LEU A 195 1.39 9.38 -5.63
C LEU A 195 0.15 8.64 -5.15
N VAL A 196 -0.35 7.80 -6.05
CA VAL A 196 -1.36 6.78 -5.76
C VAL A 196 -0.72 5.41 -5.98
N TRP A 197 -0.90 4.53 -5.01
CA TRP A 197 -0.42 3.16 -5.03
C TRP A 197 -1.59 2.21 -5.21
N ILE A 198 -1.55 1.36 -6.22
CA ILE A 198 -2.44 0.21 -6.34
C ILE A 198 -1.64 -0.99 -5.88
N VAL A 199 -1.97 -1.49 -4.70
CA VAL A 199 -1.32 -2.64 -4.07
C VAL A 199 -2.19 -3.86 -4.29
N THR A 200 -1.62 -4.96 -4.76
CA THR A 200 -2.36 -6.21 -5.00
C THR A 200 -1.64 -7.36 -4.33
N VAL A 201 -2.34 -8.07 -3.45
CA VAL A 201 -1.81 -9.22 -2.70
C VAL A 201 -2.20 -10.51 -3.40
N MET A 202 -1.21 -11.28 -3.86
CA MET A 202 -1.37 -12.45 -4.72
C MET A 202 -0.91 -13.73 -4.02
N PRO A 203 -1.60 -14.88 -4.24
CA PRO A 203 -1.16 -16.17 -3.67
C PRO A 203 0.15 -16.68 -4.28
N ASP A 204 0.38 -16.38 -5.55
CA ASP A 204 1.53 -16.79 -6.35
C ASP A 204 1.74 -15.86 -7.56
N LEU A 205 2.81 -16.06 -8.31
CA LEU A 205 3.09 -15.26 -9.51
C LEU A 205 2.15 -15.58 -10.68
N ALA A 206 1.53 -16.77 -10.72
CA ALA A 206 0.55 -17.09 -11.75
C ALA A 206 -0.71 -16.23 -11.64
N ALA A 207 -1.01 -15.70 -10.45
CA ALA A 207 -2.07 -14.72 -10.26
C ALA A 207 -1.83 -13.44 -11.09
N LYS A 208 -0.57 -13.01 -11.26
CA LYS A 208 -0.24 -11.84 -12.12
C LYS A 208 -0.63 -12.10 -13.58
N ASP A 209 -0.36 -13.28 -14.11
CA ASP A 209 -0.76 -13.64 -15.48
C ASP A 209 -2.28 -13.63 -15.63
N LYS A 210 -3.01 -14.15 -14.63
CA LYS A 210 -4.49 -14.11 -14.61
C LYS A 210 -5.02 -12.68 -14.55
N MET A 211 -4.42 -11.82 -13.74
CA MET A 211 -4.76 -10.38 -13.69
C MET A 211 -4.56 -9.71 -15.05
N LEU A 212 -3.41 -9.94 -15.70
CA LEU A 212 -3.12 -9.39 -17.03
C LEU A 212 -4.11 -9.93 -18.08
N ALA A 213 -4.47 -11.20 -18.01
CA ALA A 213 -5.48 -11.80 -18.89
C ALA A 213 -6.86 -11.17 -18.66
N ALA A 214 -7.27 -10.98 -17.40
CA ALA A 214 -8.54 -10.34 -17.05
C ALA A 214 -8.58 -8.89 -17.54
N THR A 215 -7.51 -8.13 -17.38
CA THR A 215 -7.40 -6.76 -17.87
C THR A 215 -7.53 -6.70 -19.40
N ARG A 216 -6.84 -7.59 -20.12
CA ARG A 216 -6.96 -7.69 -21.59
C ARG A 216 -8.38 -8.02 -22.01
N ALA A 217 -9.00 -9.02 -21.39
CA ALA A 217 -10.37 -9.43 -21.70
C ALA A 217 -11.38 -8.29 -21.43
N ALA A 218 -11.24 -7.60 -20.29
CA ALA A 218 -12.07 -6.44 -19.95
C ALA A 218 -11.91 -5.30 -20.97
N ASN A 219 -10.72 -5.07 -21.49
CA ASN A 219 -10.48 -4.05 -22.51
C ASN A 219 -11.03 -4.47 -23.89
N GLN A 220 -10.90 -5.76 -24.26
CA GLN A 220 -11.41 -6.29 -25.54
C GLN A 220 -12.94 -6.29 -25.60
N SER A 221 -13.62 -6.47 -24.47
CA SER A 221 -15.09 -6.46 -24.40
C SER A 221 -15.70 -5.06 -24.54
N LYS A 222 -14.90 -4.00 -24.46
CA LYS A 222 -15.35 -2.60 -24.53
C LYS A 222 -15.33 -2.08 -25.98
N SER A 223 -16.32 -1.24 -26.31
CA SER A 223 -16.31 -0.44 -27.53
C SER A 223 -15.15 0.56 -27.54
N ALA A 224 -14.82 1.11 -28.69
CA ALA A 224 -13.79 2.14 -28.82
C ALA A 224 -14.13 3.39 -27.96
N ALA A 225 -15.41 3.77 -27.90
CA ALA A 225 -15.86 4.90 -27.08
C ALA A 225 -15.68 4.64 -25.58
N GLU A 226 -16.02 3.42 -25.11
CA GLU A 226 -15.84 3.05 -23.70
C GLU A 226 -14.35 2.96 -23.31
N ARG A 227 -13.50 2.43 -24.19
CA ARG A 227 -12.05 2.45 -23.96
C ARG A 227 -11.51 3.86 -23.86
N LYS A 228 -11.95 4.75 -24.76
CA LYS A 228 -11.56 6.17 -24.69
C LYS A 228 -12.01 6.81 -23.38
N ALA A 229 -13.26 6.62 -22.98
CA ALA A 229 -13.79 7.17 -21.74
C ALA A 229 -13.03 6.66 -20.50
N MET A 230 -12.63 5.38 -20.50
CA MET A 230 -11.80 4.80 -19.45
C MET A 230 -10.38 5.42 -19.43
N SER A 231 -9.73 5.55 -20.59
CA SER A 231 -8.43 6.21 -20.71
C SER A 231 -8.50 7.67 -20.27
N ASP A 232 -9.50 8.42 -20.73
CA ASP A 232 -9.70 9.82 -20.32
C ASP A 232 -9.86 9.95 -18.78
N ALA A 233 -10.56 8.99 -18.15
CA ALA A 233 -10.83 9.01 -16.71
C ALA A 233 -9.62 8.56 -15.85
N LEU A 234 -8.76 7.70 -16.37
CA LEU A 234 -7.61 7.16 -15.65
C LEU A 234 -6.29 7.85 -16.01
N ASP A 235 -6.03 8.01 -17.34
CA ASP A 235 -4.78 8.60 -17.82
C ASP A 235 -4.85 10.13 -17.80
N GLY A 236 -6.04 10.70 -18.04
CA GLY A 236 -6.26 12.16 -18.01
C GLY A 236 -5.77 12.84 -16.72
N PRO A 237 -6.13 12.32 -15.53
CA PRO A 237 -5.67 12.85 -14.25
C PRO A 237 -4.19 12.56 -13.94
N THR A 238 -3.54 11.61 -14.61
CA THR A 238 -2.17 11.21 -14.28
C THR A 238 -1.11 11.98 -15.06
N VAL A 239 0.11 12.00 -14.53
CA VAL A 239 1.28 12.56 -15.21
C VAL A 239 1.82 11.49 -16.18
N PRO A 240 1.87 11.77 -17.49
CA PRO A 240 2.34 10.81 -18.49
C PRO A 240 3.76 10.30 -18.20
N GLY A 241 3.94 8.97 -18.27
CA GLY A 241 5.23 8.33 -18.06
C GLY A 241 5.69 8.27 -16.58
N ALA A 242 4.94 8.85 -15.66
CA ALA A 242 5.24 8.84 -14.23
C ALA A 242 4.52 7.68 -13.53
N HIS A 243 4.78 6.45 -13.97
CA HIS A 243 4.34 5.25 -13.27
C HIS A 243 5.53 4.36 -12.93
N ARG A 244 5.35 3.54 -11.92
CA ARG A 244 6.37 2.59 -11.46
C ARG A 244 5.69 1.32 -11.00
N ASP A 245 6.25 0.18 -11.39
CA ASP A 245 5.79 -1.14 -10.99
C ASP A 245 6.89 -1.86 -10.22
N SER A 246 6.51 -2.61 -9.19
CA SER A 246 7.37 -3.59 -8.55
C SER A 246 6.57 -4.81 -8.11
N ILE A 247 7.27 -5.92 -7.93
CA ILE A 247 6.74 -7.14 -7.31
C ILE A 247 7.69 -7.50 -6.19
N SER A 248 7.13 -7.70 -5.01
CA SER A 248 7.84 -8.20 -3.84
C SER A 248 7.28 -9.54 -3.38
N GLN A 249 8.07 -10.27 -2.62
CA GLN A 249 7.63 -11.45 -1.88
C GLN A 249 7.66 -11.14 -0.40
N ALA A 250 6.58 -11.45 0.29
CA ALA A 250 6.54 -11.34 1.73
C ALA A 250 7.47 -12.38 2.37
N VAL A 251 8.25 -11.98 3.37
CA VAL A 251 8.99 -12.87 4.27
C VAL A 251 8.36 -12.90 5.66
N VAL A 252 7.55 -11.88 5.96
CA VAL A 252 6.60 -11.85 7.08
C VAL A 252 5.30 -11.25 6.55
N PHE A 253 4.18 -11.89 6.79
CA PHE A 253 2.85 -11.36 6.46
C PHE A 253 1.85 -11.83 7.51
N VAL A 254 1.39 -10.92 8.34
CA VAL A 254 0.47 -11.22 9.44
C VAL A 254 -0.65 -10.18 9.45
N THR A 255 -1.90 -10.64 9.33
CA THR A 255 -3.11 -9.82 9.43
C THR A 255 -4.11 -10.48 10.37
N LYS A 256 -5.04 -9.70 10.93
CA LYS A 256 -6.16 -10.22 11.74
C LYS A 256 -7.16 -11.01 10.94
#